data_b12792e9e4a0f40b32fc5a7c01bad15e
#
_entry.id   b12792e9e4a0f40b32fc5a7c01bad15e
#
_cell.length_a   1.000
_cell.length_b   1.000
_cell.length_c   1.000
_cell.angle_alpha   90.00
_cell.angle_beta   90.00
_cell.angle_gamma   90.00
#
_symmetry.space_group_name_H-M   'P 1'
#
loop_
_entity.id
_entity.type
_entity.pdbx_description
1 polymer ?
#
loop_
_entity_poly.entity_id
_entity_poly.type
_entity_poly.pdbx_seq_one_letter_code
_entity_poly.pdbx_strand_id
1 'polypeptide(L)'
;MDVQVKNLTKQFGKTTAVNQINVVFKDGTLTGLLGPSGCGKSTTLYMIAGLESATDGQILFGDRDVTTLMPEKRNIGLVFQNYALYPHMTVRDNIVFPLSNMKDPETGKKYTRAKRNAAADEIAKLVQIESLMDRKPGQLSGGQQQRVAIARALIKKPDVLLLDEPLSNLDARLRMEMRAEIRRIQQESKVTTIFVTHDQEEAMSITDEIVLMRQGVVQQIANPHEMYLNPANSFVASFMGNPPISYVDVQVDQGWAVLQNGLRIHCGSNHSGPARLGIRPEAWSLGDDLSVTLTDVEMRGQDQVISFLLADQPIRAILN
;
A
#
# COMPACT_ATOMS: atom_id res chain seq x y z
N MET A 1 9.44 8.10 13.90
CA MET A 1 10.84 7.62 13.65
C MET A 1 10.93 7.12 12.23
N ASP A 2 11.90 7.62 11.44
CA ASP A 2 12.12 7.14 10.07
C ASP A 2 12.60 5.68 10.05
N VAL A 3 12.16 4.93 9.04
CA VAL A 3 12.72 3.62 8.73
C VAL A 3 13.49 3.73 7.41
N GLN A 4 14.78 3.44 7.44
CA GLN A 4 15.63 3.50 6.27
C GLN A 4 16.05 2.09 5.86
N VAL A 5 15.90 1.80 4.59
CA VAL A 5 16.33 0.57 3.95
C VAL A 5 17.42 0.92 2.94
N LYS A 6 18.63 0.34 3.10
CA LYS A 6 19.81 0.66 2.28
C LYS A 6 20.35 -0.59 1.61
N ASN A 7 20.31 -0.60 0.27
CA ASN A 7 20.78 -1.71 -0.59
C ASN A 7 20.24 -3.08 -0.16
N LEU A 8 19.00 -3.08 0.39
CA LEU A 8 18.41 -4.28 0.97
C LEU A 8 18.19 -5.35 -0.10
N THR A 9 18.73 -6.52 0.15
CA THR A 9 18.68 -7.67 -0.77
C THR A 9 18.21 -8.92 -0.05
N LYS A 10 17.32 -9.69 -0.70
CA LYS A 10 16.93 -11.01 -0.25
C LYS A 10 16.99 -12.01 -1.37
N GLN A 11 17.73 -13.09 -1.14
CA GLN A 11 17.81 -14.24 -2.04
C GLN A 11 17.28 -15.50 -1.35
N PHE A 12 16.48 -16.27 -2.07
CA PHE A 12 16.05 -17.62 -1.70
C PHE A 12 16.63 -18.60 -2.72
N GLY A 13 17.71 -19.26 -2.35
CA GLY A 13 18.46 -20.13 -3.27
C GLY A 13 18.94 -19.33 -4.49
N LYS A 14 18.39 -19.62 -5.68
CA LYS A 14 18.74 -18.93 -6.93
C LYS A 14 17.82 -17.75 -7.25
N THR A 15 16.75 -17.52 -6.48
CA THR A 15 15.76 -16.49 -6.75
C THR A 15 16.04 -15.26 -5.90
N THR A 16 16.23 -14.10 -6.53
CA THR A 16 16.33 -12.81 -5.85
C THR A 16 14.92 -12.22 -5.71
N ALA A 17 14.38 -12.24 -4.50
CA ALA A 17 13.05 -11.74 -4.19
C ALA A 17 13.03 -10.22 -3.98
N VAL A 18 14.11 -9.65 -3.44
CA VAL A 18 14.33 -8.21 -3.26
C VAL A 18 15.77 -7.92 -3.67
N ASN A 19 15.97 -6.90 -4.52
CA ASN A 19 17.24 -6.62 -5.15
C ASN A 19 17.66 -5.16 -4.90
N GLN A 20 18.58 -4.96 -3.97
CA GLN A 20 19.27 -3.69 -3.68
C GLN A 20 18.33 -2.49 -3.56
N ILE A 21 17.19 -2.66 -2.88
CA ILE A 21 16.23 -1.56 -2.71
C ILE A 21 16.75 -0.52 -1.71
N ASN A 22 16.46 0.73 -2.02
CA ASN A 22 16.74 1.89 -1.16
C ASN A 22 15.46 2.66 -0.96
N VAL A 23 14.96 2.73 0.28
CA VAL A 23 13.69 3.38 0.64
C VAL A 23 13.83 4.06 2.00
N VAL A 24 13.22 5.23 2.13
CA VAL A 24 13.05 5.92 3.42
C VAL A 24 11.56 6.06 3.69
N PHE A 25 11.07 5.37 4.71
CA PHE A 25 9.71 5.54 5.24
C PHE A 25 9.76 6.64 6.28
N LYS A 26 9.14 7.78 5.99
CA LYS A 26 9.23 9.00 6.81
C LYS A 26 8.46 8.87 8.12
N ASP A 27 8.96 9.53 9.15
CA ASP A 27 8.34 9.56 10.47
C ASP A 27 6.88 10.02 10.43
N GLY A 28 6.03 9.30 11.14
CA GLY A 28 4.61 9.63 11.27
C GLY A 28 3.79 9.59 10.00
N THR A 29 4.33 9.04 8.89
CA THR A 29 3.60 8.88 7.62
C THR A 29 3.04 7.47 7.47
N LEU A 30 2.04 7.35 6.58
CA LEU A 30 1.55 6.08 6.08
C LEU A 30 2.08 5.88 4.67
N THR A 31 3.05 4.98 4.50
CA THR A 31 3.63 4.65 3.20
C THR A 31 3.09 3.33 2.67
N GLY A 32 2.56 3.35 1.46
CA GLY A 32 2.08 2.17 0.75
C GLY A 32 3.22 1.44 0.03
N LEU A 33 3.40 0.15 0.31
CA LEU A 33 4.28 -0.72 -0.46
C LEU A 33 3.41 -1.49 -1.46
N LEU A 34 3.41 -1.04 -2.72
CA LEU A 34 2.50 -1.43 -3.77
C LEU A 34 3.20 -2.24 -4.88
N GLY A 35 2.47 -3.08 -5.59
CA GLY A 35 2.96 -3.79 -6.77
C GLY A 35 2.28 -5.14 -6.97
N PRO A 36 2.52 -5.81 -8.10
CA PRO A 36 1.92 -7.10 -8.41
C PRO A 36 2.30 -8.20 -7.41
N SER A 37 1.51 -9.26 -7.36
CA SER A 37 1.81 -10.42 -6.51
C SER A 37 3.19 -10.98 -6.82
N GLY A 38 3.94 -11.38 -5.77
CA GLY A 38 5.28 -11.92 -5.91
C GLY A 38 6.40 -10.92 -6.22
N CYS A 39 6.14 -9.59 -6.21
CA CYS A 39 7.19 -8.59 -6.48
C CYS A 39 8.13 -8.26 -5.30
N GLY A 40 7.98 -8.91 -4.13
CA GLY A 40 8.88 -8.74 -2.99
C GLY A 40 8.34 -7.88 -1.83
N LYS A 41 7.09 -7.39 -1.86
CA LYS A 41 6.49 -6.53 -0.82
C LYS A 41 6.50 -7.15 0.58
N SER A 42 5.83 -8.28 0.76
CA SER A 42 5.77 -8.97 2.07
C SER A 42 7.16 -9.43 2.52
N THR A 43 8.04 -9.84 1.59
CA THR A 43 9.44 -10.15 1.91
C THR A 43 10.16 -8.92 2.48
N THR A 44 10.00 -7.75 1.87
CA THR A 44 10.55 -6.48 2.38
C THR A 44 9.97 -6.16 3.75
N LEU A 45 8.65 -6.28 3.92
CA LEU A 45 7.98 -6.04 5.19
C LEU A 45 8.52 -6.97 6.29
N TYR A 46 8.68 -8.26 5.98
CA TYR A 46 9.18 -9.26 6.95
C TYR A 46 10.66 -9.06 7.29
N MET A 47 11.47 -8.58 6.35
CA MET A 47 12.84 -8.16 6.68
C MET A 47 12.86 -6.96 7.62
N ILE A 48 12.00 -5.96 7.42
CA ILE A 48 11.84 -4.81 8.33
C ILE A 48 11.32 -5.29 9.69
N ALA A 49 10.41 -6.26 9.72
CA ALA A 49 9.90 -6.87 10.95
C ALA A 49 10.95 -7.72 11.70
N GLY A 50 12.00 -8.19 11.02
CA GLY A 50 12.98 -9.14 11.56
C GLY A 50 12.50 -10.59 11.59
N LEU A 51 11.41 -10.88 10.88
CA LEU A 51 10.89 -12.25 10.68
C LEU A 51 11.66 -12.98 9.57
N GLU A 52 12.25 -12.21 8.66
CA GLU A 52 13.08 -12.72 7.58
C GLU A 52 14.43 -12.01 7.62
N SER A 53 15.52 -12.75 7.48
CA SER A 53 16.87 -12.19 7.46
C SER A 53 17.18 -11.60 6.08
N ALA A 54 17.79 -10.41 6.03
CA ALA A 54 18.36 -9.89 4.81
C ALA A 54 19.57 -10.75 4.37
N THR A 55 19.75 -10.88 3.06
CA THR A 55 20.97 -11.49 2.50
C THR A 55 22.09 -10.46 2.47
N ASP A 56 21.75 -9.19 2.17
CA ASP A 56 22.66 -8.06 2.14
C ASP A 56 21.92 -6.75 2.38
N GLY A 57 22.63 -5.68 2.69
CA GLY A 57 22.08 -4.36 2.96
C GLY A 57 21.79 -4.10 4.44
N GLN A 58 21.15 -2.97 4.73
CA GLN A 58 20.90 -2.50 6.07
C GLN A 58 19.48 -1.99 6.28
N ILE A 59 18.97 -2.15 7.51
CA ILE A 59 17.70 -1.61 7.98
C ILE A 59 17.96 -0.76 9.23
N LEU A 60 17.60 0.51 9.17
CA LEU A 60 17.80 1.46 10.25
C LEU A 60 16.46 1.99 10.76
N PHE A 61 16.28 2.08 12.07
CA PHE A 61 15.18 2.79 12.72
C PHE A 61 15.78 4.06 13.36
N GLY A 62 15.57 5.22 12.72
CA GLY A 62 16.39 6.41 12.99
C GLY A 62 17.87 6.10 12.75
N ASP A 63 18.69 6.33 13.76
CA ASP A 63 20.13 6.03 13.71
C ASP A 63 20.48 4.59 14.17
N ARG A 64 19.48 3.82 14.61
CA ARG A 64 19.68 2.48 15.16
C ARG A 64 19.66 1.43 14.07
N ASP A 65 20.77 0.72 13.88
CA ASP A 65 20.80 -0.47 13.00
C ASP A 65 20.04 -1.64 13.66
N VAL A 66 19.01 -2.12 12.97
CA VAL A 66 18.16 -3.23 13.41
C VAL A 66 18.29 -4.46 12.50
N THR A 67 19.19 -4.45 11.54
CA THR A 67 19.31 -5.46 10.47
C THR A 67 19.35 -6.87 11.01
N THR A 68 20.14 -7.13 12.03
CA THR A 68 20.34 -8.47 12.63
C THR A 68 19.51 -8.70 13.89
N LEU A 69 18.70 -7.70 14.31
CA LEU A 69 17.91 -7.85 15.53
C LEU A 69 16.66 -8.71 15.30
N MET A 70 16.37 -9.55 16.29
CA MET A 70 15.13 -10.31 16.34
C MET A 70 13.90 -9.40 16.49
N PRO A 71 12.70 -9.80 16.03
CA PRO A 71 11.48 -8.97 16.03
C PRO A 71 11.14 -8.36 17.39
N GLU A 72 11.29 -9.10 18.47
CA GLU A 72 11.00 -8.64 19.83
C GLU A 72 11.92 -7.50 20.30
N LYS A 73 13.07 -7.30 19.65
CA LYS A 73 14.01 -6.22 19.93
C LYS A 73 13.85 -5.00 19.03
N ARG A 74 12.96 -5.06 18.03
CA ARG A 74 12.74 -3.95 17.08
C ARG A 74 11.65 -2.98 17.47
N ASN A 75 10.85 -3.27 18.50
CA ASN A 75 9.69 -2.48 18.93
C ASN A 75 8.70 -2.16 17.81
N ILE A 76 8.30 -3.16 17.05
CA ILE A 76 7.34 -3.05 15.95
C ILE A 76 5.96 -3.56 16.34
N GLY A 77 4.90 -3.02 15.74
CA GLY A 77 3.57 -3.63 15.65
C GLY A 77 3.43 -4.30 14.29
N LEU A 78 2.95 -5.54 14.25
CA LEU A 78 2.71 -6.24 12.99
C LEU A 78 1.29 -6.80 12.96
N VAL A 79 0.58 -6.53 11.87
CA VAL A 79 -0.72 -7.10 11.54
C VAL A 79 -0.54 -7.97 10.29
N PHE A 80 -0.80 -9.26 10.44
CA PHE A 80 -0.77 -10.22 9.33
C PHE A 80 -2.06 -10.19 8.52
N GLN A 81 -2.02 -10.66 7.29
CA GLN A 81 -3.14 -10.77 6.38
C GLN A 81 -4.36 -11.51 6.98
N ASN A 82 -4.13 -12.55 7.77
CA ASN A 82 -5.17 -13.32 8.46
C ASN A 82 -5.44 -12.85 9.89
N TYR A 83 -4.96 -11.63 10.25
CA TYR A 83 -5.06 -11.01 11.57
C TYR A 83 -4.37 -11.78 12.71
N ALA A 84 -4.15 -13.07 12.60
CA ALA A 84 -3.49 -13.97 13.55
C ALA A 84 -3.98 -13.80 15.00
N LEU A 85 -5.30 -13.64 15.21
CA LEU A 85 -5.90 -13.53 16.54
C LEU A 85 -5.92 -14.90 17.23
N TYR A 86 -5.76 -14.91 18.55
CA TYR A 86 -5.86 -16.11 19.37
C TYR A 86 -7.35 -16.46 19.56
N PRO A 87 -7.88 -17.52 18.94
CA PRO A 87 -9.33 -17.78 18.88
C PRO A 87 -9.96 -18.16 20.23
N HIS A 88 -9.15 -18.69 21.14
CA HIS A 88 -9.59 -19.09 22.48
C HIS A 88 -9.61 -17.94 23.50
N MET A 89 -8.93 -16.82 23.20
CA MET A 89 -8.86 -15.63 24.04
C MET A 89 -9.98 -14.65 23.72
N THR A 90 -10.39 -13.84 24.70
CA THR A 90 -11.26 -12.69 24.47
C THR A 90 -10.55 -11.60 23.66
N VAL A 91 -11.29 -10.59 23.19
CA VAL A 91 -10.71 -9.39 22.57
C VAL A 91 -9.73 -8.72 23.53
N ARG A 92 -10.13 -8.50 24.78
CA ARG A 92 -9.28 -7.93 25.84
C ARG A 92 -7.99 -8.73 26.00
N ASP A 93 -8.09 -10.07 26.10
CA ASP A 93 -6.91 -10.92 26.28
C ASP A 93 -5.99 -10.88 25.08
N ASN A 94 -6.53 -10.87 23.84
CA ASN A 94 -5.76 -10.68 22.63
C ASN A 94 -4.96 -9.37 22.65
N ILE A 95 -5.62 -8.27 23.03
CA ILE A 95 -4.99 -6.95 23.06
C ILE A 95 -3.90 -6.87 24.13
N VAL A 96 -4.13 -7.37 25.36
CA VAL A 96 -3.14 -7.29 26.44
C VAL A 96 -2.01 -8.31 26.35
N PHE A 97 -2.14 -9.34 25.51
CA PHE A 97 -1.18 -10.42 25.40
C PHE A 97 0.27 -9.95 25.21
N PRO A 98 0.58 -8.99 24.33
CA PRO A 98 1.95 -8.50 24.17
C PRO A 98 2.57 -7.94 25.44
N LEU A 99 1.77 -7.31 26.30
CA LEU A 99 2.23 -6.73 27.56
C LEU A 99 2.50 -7.77 28.65
N SER A 100 2.01 -9.01 28.49
CA SER A 100 2.12 -10.04 29.52
C SER A 100 3.57 -10.43 29.83
N ASN A 101 4.46 -10.31 28.84
CA ASN A 101 5.88 -10.66 28.96
C ASN A 101 6.81 -9.43 28.91
N MET A 102 6.23 -8.23 28.84
CA MET A 102 7.01 -6.98 28.84
C MET A 102 7.21 -6.45 30.28
N LYS A 103 8.30 -5.70 30.44
CA LYS A 103 8.51 -4.88 31.64
C LYS A 103 7.90 -3.51 31.40
N ASP A 104 7.20 -3.01 32.40
CA ASP A 104 6.71 -1.63 32.45
C ASP A 104 7.92 -0.67 32.49
N PRO A 105 8.06 0.25 31.52
CA PRO A 105 9.19 1.19 31.48
C PRO A 105 9.33 2.07 32.71
N GLU A 106 8.20 2.39 33.37
CA GLU A 106 8.21 3.26 34.56
C GLU A 106 8.74 2.54 35.81
N THR A 107 8.44 1.26 35.94
CA THR A 107 8.75 0.52 37.18
C THR A 107 9.86 -0.52 37.03
N GLY A 108 10.23 -0.87 35.79
CA GLY A 108 11.14 -1.96 35.44
C GLY A 108 10.62 -3.37 35.79
N LYS A 109 9.40 -3.48 36.35
CA LYS A 109 8.73 -4.75 36.71
C LYS A 109 7.73 -5.15 35.63
N LYS A 110 7.22 -6.41 35.70
CA LYS A 110 6.13 -6.84 34.81
C LYS A 110 4.91 -5.93 34.97
N TYR A 111 4.22 -5.67 33.88
CA TYR A 111 2.95 -4.94 33.91
C TYR A 111 1.95 -5.60 34.85
N THR A 112 1.34 -4.84 35.78
CA THR A 112 0.24 -5.32 36.61
C THR A 112 -1.01 -5.55 35.75
N ARG A 113 -1.94 -6.39 36.22
CA ARG A 113 -3.22 -6.62 35.56
C ARG A 113 -4.00 -5.31 35.37
N ALA A 114 -4.00 -4.45 36.38
CA ALA A 114 -4.67 -3.15 36.33
C ALA A 114 -4.09 -2.25 35.22
N LYS A 115 -2.76 -2.09 35.13
CA LYS A 115 -2.10 -1.31 34.08
C LYS A 115 -2.36 -1.88 32.67
N ARG A 116 -2.34 -3.21 32.50
CA ARG A 116 -2.64 -3.85 31.23
C ARG A 116 -4.09 -3.57 30.77
N ASN A 117 -5.05 -3.69 31.72
CA ASN A 117 -6.43 -3.42 31.42
C ASN A 117 -6.67 -1.94 31.07
N ALA A 118 -6.09 -1.01 31.82
CA ALA A 118 -6.16 0.42 31.51
C ALA A 118 -5.62 0.74 30.10
N ALA A 119 -4.44 0.17 29.73
CA ALA A 119 -3.90 0.34 28.40
C ALA A 119 -4.81 -0.29 27.31
N ALA A 120 -5.46 -1.43 27.60
CA ALA A 120 -6.40 -2.04 26.67
C ALA A 120 -7.67 -1.19 26.49
N ASP A 121 -8.17 -0.56 27.54
CA ASP A 121 -9.34 0.32 27.48
C ASP A 121 -9.03 1.59 26.69
N GLU A 122 -7.81 2.15 26.83
CA GLU A 122 -7.34 3.29 26.04
C GLU A 122 -7.28 2.95 24.54
N ILE A 123 -6.62 1.85 24.21
CA ILE A 123 -6.45 1.46 22.78
C ILE A 123 -7.79 1.00 22.16
N ALA A 124 -8.70 0.39 22.96
CA ALA A 124 -10.03 0.00 22.50
C ALA A 124 -10.85 1.22 22.06
N LYS A 125 -10.73 2.35 22.76
CA LYS A 125 -11.35 3.62 22.37
C LYS A 125 -10.77 4.14 21.06
N LEU A 126 -9.46 4.12 20.88
CA LEU A 126 -8.80 4.54 19.66
C LEU A 126 -9.33 3.77 18.42
N VAL A 127 -9.52 2.45 18.55
CA VAL A 127 -10.01 1.62 17.44
C VAL A 127 -11.52 1.33 17.50
N GLN A 128 -12.27 1.97 18.41
CA GLN A 128 -13.74 1.90 18.54
C GLN A 128 -14.29 0.48 18.71
N ILE A 129 -13.75 -0.29 19.68
CA ILE A 129 -14.18 -1.66 19.97
C ILE A 129 -14.51 -1.89 21.46
N GLU A 130 -14.78 -0.86 22.24
CA GLU A 130 -15.02 -0.95 23.69
C GLU A 130 -16.12 -1.95 24.05
N SER A 131 -17.19 -1.98 23.25
CA SER A 131 -18.33 -2.90 23.44
C SER A 131 -18.04 -4.36 23.09
N LEU A 132 -16.86 -4.65 22.53
CA LEU A 132 -16.50 -5.97 22.04
C LEU A 132 -15.48 -6.71 22.93
N MET A 133 -15.00 -6.06 24.00
CA MET A 133 -13.83 -6.51 24.78
C MET A 133 -13.96 -7.92 25.39
N ASP A 134 -15.18 -8.35 25.69
CA ASP A 134 -15.46 -9.66 26.30
C ASP A 134 -15.80 -10.73 25.25
N ARG A 135 -15.90 -10.37 23.98
CA ARG A 135 -16.17 -11.32 22.89
C ARG A 135 -14.91 -12.08 22.50
N LYS A 136 -15.11 -13.24 21.82
CA LYS A 136 -14.03 -14.01 21.18
C LYS A 136 -13.96 -13.67 19.67
N PRO A 137 -12.80 -13.87 19.01
CA PRO A 137 -12.63 -13.58 17.59
C PRO A 137 -13.70 -14.16 16.67
N GLY A 138 -14.15 -15.40 16.91
CA GLY A 138 -15.20 -16.05 16.12
C GLY A 138 -16.59 -15.40 16.20
N GLN A 139 -16.79 -14.44 17.10
CA GLN A 139 -18.02 -13.67 17.27
C GLN A 139 -17.96 -12.28 16.62
N LEU A 140 -16.88 -11.99 15.88
CA LEU A 140 -16.58 -10.68 15.30
C LEU A 140 -16.66 -10.75 13.78
N SER A 141 -17.11 -9.65 13.16
CA SER A 141 -16.95 -9.45 11.71
C SER A 141 -15.48 -9.29 11.35
N GLY A 142 -15.13 -9.44 10.05
CA GLY A 142 -13.77 -9.27 9.55
C GLY A 142 -13.16 -7.91 9.92
N GLY A 143 -13.90 -6.81 9.74
CA GLY A 143 -13.44 -5.47 10.14
C GLY A 143 -13.24 -5.32 11.64
N GLN A 144 -14.08 -5.96 12.46
CA GLN A 144 -13.89 -5.97 13.91
C GLN A 144 -12.64 -6.78 14.31
N GLN A 145 -12.38 -7.93 13.67
CA GLN A 145 -11.16 -8.70 13.89
C GLN A 145 -9.91 -7.90 13.50
N GLN A 146 -9.96 -7.16 12.40
CA GLN A 146 -8.89 -6.28 11.96
C GLN A 146 -8.60 -5.19 12.99
N ARG A 147 -9.62 -4.48 13.50
CA ARG A 147 -9.47 -3.48 14.56
C ARG A 147 -8.82 -4.08 15.82
N VAL A 148 -9.20 -5.29 16.21
CA VAL A 148 -8.56 -6.00 17.33
C VAL A 148 -7.09 -6.29 17.04
N ALA A 149 -6.74 -6.71 15.82
CA ALA A 149 -5.35 -6.98 15.43
C ALA A 149 -4.50 -5.69 15.44
N ILE A 150 -5.05 -4.58 14.96
CA ILE A 150 -4.40 -3.26 15.02
C ILE A 150 -4.22 -2.82 16.49
N ALA A 151 -5.26 -2.94 17.33
CA ALA A 151 -5.17 -2.64 18.76
C ALA A 151 -4.07 -3.44 19.46
N ARG A 152 -3.99 -4.76 19.19
CA ARG A 152 -2.94 -5.63 19.70
C ARG A 152 -1.55 -5.22 19.23
N ALA A 153 -1.40 -4.74 18.01
CA ALA A 153 -0.14 -4.24 17.48
C ALA A 153 0.27 -2.91 18.13
N LEU A 154 -0.69 -2.01 18.38
CA LEU A 154 -0.45 -0.67 18.91
C LEU A 154 -0.26 -0.62 20.43
N ILE A 155 -0.76 -1.58 21.22
CA ILE A 155 -0.74 -1.51 22.69
C ILE A 155 0.68 -1.40 23.28
N LYS A 156 1.69 -1.88 22.56
CA LYS A 156 3.10 -1.75 22.94
C LYS A 156 3.68 -0.36 22.70
N LYS A 157 2.91 0.57 22.10
CA LYS A 157 3.40 1.85 21.60
C LYS A 157 4.63 1.65 20.69
N PRO A 158 4.44 0.94 19.55
CA PRO A 158 5.54 0.60 18.66
C PRO A 158 6.11 1.84 17.97
N ASP A 159 7.39 1.76 17.59
CA ASP A 159 8.04 2.78 16.75
C ASP A 159 7.52 2.75 15.32
N VAL A 160 7.16 1.55 14.83
CA VAL A 160 6.69 1.30 13.46
C VAL A 160 5.53 0.31 13.48
N LEU A 161 4.47 0.60 12.73
CA LEU A 161 3.35 -0.29 12.48
C LEU A 161 3.46 -0.87 11.07
N LEU A 162 3.45 -2.20 10.98
CA LEU A 162 3.55 -2.95 9.73
C LEU A 162 2.21 -3.64 9.47
N LEU A 163 1.63 -3.41 8.30
CA LEU A 163 0.34 -3.95 7.89
C LEU A 163 0.53 -4.77 6.60
N ASP A 164 0.40 -6.10 6.69
CA ASP A 164 0.57 -7.01 5.55
C ASP A 164 -0.80 -7.36 4.94
N GLU A 165 -1.16 -6.72 3.83
CA GLU A 165 -2.42 -6.88 3.11
C GLU A 165 -3.67 -6.90 4.03
N PRO A 166 -3.83 -5.92 4.94
CA PRO A 166 -4.81 -6.02 6.02
C PRO A 166 -6.27 -5.98 5.53
N LEU A 167 -6.53 -5.57 4.28
CA LEU A 167 -7.86 -5.41 3.71
C LEU A 167 -8.28 -6.53 2.77
N SER A 168 -7.37 -7.46 2.44
CA SER A 168 -7.59 -8.48 1.41
C SER A 168 -8.74 -9.45 1.71
N ASN A 169 -9.03 -9.71 2.99
CA ASN A 169 -10.06 -10.66 3.43
C ASN A 169 -11.44 -10.00 3.69
N LEU A 170 -11.64 -8.75 3.25
CA LEU A 170 -12.87 -8.00 3.45
C LEU A 170 -13.65 -7.86 2.14
N ASP A 171 -14.99 -7.82 2.24
CA ASP A 171 -15.85 -7.43 1.12
C ASP A 171 -15.63 -5.95 0.73
N ALA A 172 -16.09 -5.57 -0.47
CA ALA A 172 -15.81 -4.25 -1.04
C ALA A 172 -16.31 -3.08 -0.17
N ARG A 173 -17.50 -3.22 0.44
CA ARG A 173 -18.06 -2.17 1.29
C ARG A 173 -17.25 -1.99 2.57
N LEU A 174 -16.98 -3.10 3.26
CA LEU A 174 -16.23 -3.10 4.51
C LEU A 174 -14.78 -2.65 4.27
N ARG A 175 -14.20 -2.97 3.10
CA ARG A 175 -12.88 -2.51 2.69
C ARG A 175 -12.81 -0.98 2.62
N MET A 176 -13.81 -0.32 2.02
CA MET A 176 -13.86 1.15 1.97
C MET A 176 -13.95 1.78 3.37
N GLU A 177 -14.80 1.24 4.24
CA GLU A 177 -14.93 1.70 5.63
C GLU A 177 -13.60 1.55 6.39
N MET A 178 -12.94 0.40 6.21
CA MET A 178 -11.68 0.10 6.89
C MET A 178 -10.47 0.88 6.34
N ARG A 179 -10.47 1.29 5.07
CA ARG A 179 -9.47 2.23 4.53
C ARG A 179 -9.47 3.54 5.34
N ALA A 180 -10.64 4.16 5.47
CA ALA A 180 -10.80 5.40 6.23
C ALA A 180 -10.40 5.22 7.70
N GLU A 181 -10.74 4.08 8.29
CA GLU A 181 -10.43 3.76 9.68
C GLU A 181 -8.91 3.58 9.92
N ILE A 182 -8.21 2.85 9.06
CA ILE A 182 -6.74 2.72 9.14
C ILE A 182 -6.08 4.09 9.05
N ARG A 183 -6.54 4.95 8.11
CA ARG A 183 -6.01 6.30 7.98
C ARG A 183 -6.25 7.13 9.24
N ARG A 184 -7.47 7.09 9.80
CA ARG A 184 -7.81 7.78 11.05
C ARG A 184 -6.92 7.32 12.22
N ILE A 185 -6.79 6.00 12.43
CA ILE A 185 -5.97 5.43 13.50
C ILE A 185 -4.51 5.86 13.34
N GLN A 186 -3.98 5.85 12.13
CA GLN A 186 -2.62 6.29 11.85
C GLN A 186 -2.42 7.78 12.17
N GLN A 187 -3.36 8.64 11.76
CA GLN A 187 -3.30 10.08 12.03
C GLN A 187 -3.39 10.41 13.53
N GLU A 188 -4.22 9.68 14.27
CA GLU A 188 -4.36 9.87 15.73
C GLU A 188 -3.14 9.31 16.49
N SER A 189 -2.63 8.15 16.09
CA SER A 189 -1.48 7.51 16.74
C SER A 189 -0.15 8.14 16.36
N LYS A 190 -0.05 8.76 15.16
CA LYS A 190 1.16 9.30 14.54
C LYS A 190 2.31 8.29 14.44
N VAL A 191 2.00 6.99 14.43
CA VAL A 191 2.99 5.94 14.27
C VAL A 191 3.39 5.83 12.80
N THR A 192 4.69 5.75 12.51
CA THR A 192 5.19 5.44 11.17
C THR A 192 4.61 4.11 10.72
N THR A 193 3.86 4.11 9.60
CA THR A 193 3.11 2.93 9.16
C THR A 193 3.53 2.52 7.76
N ILE A 194 3.85 1.25 7.59
CA ILE A 194 4.11 0.61 6.28
C ILE A 194 2.94 -0.31 5.97
N PHE A 195 2.24 0.00 4.88
CA PHE A 195 1.03 -0.67 4.45
C PHE A 195 1.28 -1.42 3.14
N VAL A 196 1.28 -2.74 3.19
CA VAL A 196 1.43 -3.59 1.99
C VAL A 196 0.07 -3.83 1.36
N THR A 197 -0.02 -3.62 0.06
CA THR A 197 -1.19 -3.96 -0.74
C THR A 197 -0.81 -4.26 -2.19
N HIS A 198 -1.66 -4.96 -2.90
CA HIS A 198 -1.62 -5.11 -4.35
C HIS A 198 -2.72 -4.29 -5.05
N ASP A 199 -3.60 -3.64 -4.28
CA ASP A 199 -4.71 -2.82 -4.75
C ASP A 199 -4.27 -1.35 -4.83
N GLN A 200 -4.28 -0.81 -6.05
CA GLN A 200 -3.90 0.57 -6.31
C GLN A 200 -4.87 1.58 -5.68
N GLU A 201 -6.19 1.27 -5.62
CA GLU A 201 -7.17 2.17 -5.01
C GLU A 201 -6.94 2.31 -3.51
N GLU A 202 -6.56 1.21 -2.84
CA GLU A 202 -6.16 1.25 -1.43
C GLU A 202 -4.97 2.18 -1.24
N ALA A 203 -3.88 1.95 -2.00
CA ALA A 203 -2.68 2.76 -1.88
C ALA A 203 -2.95 4.24 -2.18
N MET A 204 -3.67 4.53 -3.28
CA MET A 204 -3.96 5.92 -3.69
C MET A 204 -4.86 6.66 -2.69
N SER A 205 -5.77 5.95 -1.99
CA SER A 205 -6.76 6.61 -1.14
C SER A 205 -6.27 6.97 0.25
N ILE A 206 -5.34 6.20 0.83
CA ILE A 206 -4.98 6.37 2.25
C ILE A 206 -3.52 6.70 2.52
N THR A 207 -2.61 6.52 1.56
CA THR A 207 -1.18 6.70 1.81
C THR A 207 -0.69 8.13 1.55
N ASP A 208 0.34 8.55 2.27
CA ASP A 208 1.04 9.80 2.03
C ASP A 208 2.07 9.65 0.90
N GLU A 209 2.65 8.45 0.77
CA GLU A 209 3.65 8.10 -0.23
C GLU A 209 3.47 6.65 -0.66
N ILE A 210 3.72 6.35 -1.92
CA ILE A 210 3.68 4.99 -2.48
C ILE A 210 5.09 4.60 -2.93
N VAL A 211 5.53 3.42 -2.53
CA VAL A 211 6.70 2.73 -3.04
C VAL A 211 6.20 1.63 -3.98
N LEU A 212 6.27 1.86 -5.29
CA LEU A 212 5.83 0.87 -6.28
C LEU A 212 6.98 -0.07 -6.64
N MET A 213 6.75 -1.36 -6.45
CA MET A 213 7.74 -2.42 -6.71
C MET A 213 7.35 -3.30 -7.90
N ARG A 214 8.36 -3.77 -8.63
CA ARG A 214 8.23 -4.81 -9.66
C ARG A 214 9.47 -5.71 -9.63
N GLN A 215 9.26 -7.04 -9.57
CA GLN A 215 10.35 -8.04 -9.66
C GLN A 215 11.53 -7.75 -8.69
N GLY A 216 11.20 -7.41 -7.44
CA GLY A 216 12.19 -7.16 -6.40
C GLY A 216 12.84 -5.78 -6.43
N VAL A 217 12.46 -4.90 -7.35
CA VAL A 217 13.07 -3.57 -7.55
C VAL A 217 12.02 -2.48 -7.37
N VAL A 218 12.41 -1.36 -6.76
CA VAL A 218 11.58 -0.15 -6.70
C VAL A 218 11.53 0.50 -8.07
N GLN A 219 10.33 0.80 -8.56
CA GLN A 219 10.09 1.46 -9.84
C GLN A 219 9.93 2.97 -9.69
N GLN A 220 9.21 3.39 -8.65
CA GLN A 220 8.99 4.80 -8.32
C GLN A 220 8.62 4.94 -6.84
N ILE A 221 9.01 6.06 -6.24
CA ILE A 221 8.56 6.51 -4.92
C ILE A 221 8.00 7.92 -5.12
N ALA A 222 6.72 8.11 -4.81
CA ALA A 222 6.05 9.40 -4.95
C ALA A 222 4.76 9.43 -4.12
N ASN A 223 4.20 10.62 -3.89
CA ASN A 223 2.83 10.71 -3.42
C ASN A 223 1.85 10.17 -4.48
N PRO A 224 0.61 9.79 -4.11
CA PRO A 224 -0.34 9.17 -5.05
C PRO A 224 -0.62 10.00 -6.30
N HIS A 225 -0.79 11.31 -6.16
CA HIS A 225 -1.10 12.22 -7.25
C HIS A 225 0.08 12.31 -8.25
N GLU A 226 1.29 12.48 -7.74
CA GLU A 226 2.51 12.53 -8.57
C GLU A 226 2.76 11.21 -9.30
N MET A 227 2.56 10.07 -8.62
CA MET A 227 2.73 8.76 -9.23
C MET A 227 1.76 8.52 -10.40
N TYR A 228 0.55 9.05 -10.32
CA TYR A 228 -0.46 8.94 -11.35
C TYR A 228 -0.18 9.86 -12.54
N LEU A 229 0.15 11.13 -12.27
CA LEU A 229 0.33 12.15 -13.32
C LEU A 229 1.70 12.07 -14.00
N ASN A 230 2.76 11.78 -13.24
CA ASN A 230 4.15 11.77 -13.70
C ASN A 230 4.81 10.41 -13.49
N PRO A 231 4.32 9.34 -14.15
CA PRO A 231 4.88 8.01 -14.01
C PRO A 231 6.30 7.93 -14.57
N ALA A 232 7.24 7.37 -13.80
CA ALA A 232 8.65 7.26 -14.17
C ALA A 232 8.91 6.35 -15.39
N ASN A 233 8.01 5.44 -15.69
CA ASN A 233 8.10 4.52 -16.83
C ASN A 233 6.73 3.96 -17.22
N SER A 234 6.68 3.24 -18.34
CA SER A 234 5.44 2.66 -18.87
C SER A 234 4.80 1.62 -17.94
N PHE A 235 5.58 0.91 -17.13
CA PHE A 235 5.03 -0.02 -16.14
C PHE A 235 4.24 0.74 -15.06
N VAL A 236 4.81 1.79 -14.49
CA VAL A 236 4.13 2.64 -13.49
C VAL A 236 2.86 3.21 -14.09
N ALA A 237 2.92 3.79 -15.29
CA ALA A 237 1.78 4.34 -15.99
C ALA A 237 0.65 3.34 -16.20
N SER A 238 0.99 2.09 -16.60
CA SER A 238 0.01 1.02 -16.84
C SER A 238 -0.52 0.39 -15.55
N PHE A 239 0.30 0.36 -14.49
CA PHE A 239 -0.10 -0.22 -13.22
C PHE A 239 -1.03 0.72 -12.45
N MET A 240 -0.86 2.03 -12.61
CA MET A 240 -1.64 3.07 -11.91
C MET A 240 -2.80 3.54 -12.79
N GLY A 241 -4.03 3.22 -12.37
CA GLY A 241 -5.27 3.59 -13.03
C GLY A 241 -6.13 2.39 -13.45
N ASN A 242 -7.45 2.54 -13.37
CA ASN A 242 -8.45 1.53 -13.75
C ASN A 242 -9.64 2.19 -14.47
N PRO A 243 -9.75 2.02 -15.80
CA PRO A 243 -8.89 1.23 -16.71
C PRO A 243 -7.45 1.74 -16.79
N PRO A 244 -6.49 0.87 -17.20
CA PRO A 244 -5.10 1.29 -17.39
C PRO A 244 -4.97 2.29 -18.56
N ILE A 245 -3.87 3.04 -18.55
CA ILE A 245 -3.49 3.93 -19.65
C ILE A 245 -3.42 3.15 -20.97
N SER A 246 -3.96 3.73 -22.05
CA SER A 246 -3.83 3.20 -23.40
C SER A 246 -2.62 3.76 -24.09
N TYR A 247 -1.94 2.98 -24.94
CA TYR A 247 -0.78 3.42 -25.69
C TYR A 247 -1.03 3.39 -27.18
N VAL A 248 -0.54 4.42 -27.89
CA VAL A 248 -0.60 4.52 -29.35
C VAL A 248 0.80 4.80 -29.88
N ASP A 249 1.23 4.06 -30.91
CA ASP A 249 2.50 4.29 -31.58
C ASP A 249 2.37 5.52 -32.51
N VAL A 250 3.30 6.46 -32.37
CA VAL A 250 3.25 7.75 -33.05
C VAL A 250 4.64 8.15 -33.54
N GLN A 251 4.66 9.09 -34.53
CA GLN A 251 5.85 9.87 -34.85
C GLN A 251 5.69 11.26 -34.20
N VAL A 252 6.67 11.63 -33.38
CA VAL A 252 6.67 12.97 -32.78
C VAL A 252 7.50 13.91 -33.64
N ASP A 253 6.89 15.05 -33.98
CA ASP A 253 7.55 16.13 -34.70
C ASP A 253 7.07 17.47 -34.16
N GLN A 254 8.01 18.35 -33.77
CA GLN A 254 7.76 19.71 -33.29
C GLN A 254 6.61 19.82 -32.25
N GLY A 255 6.57 18.90 -31.30
CA GLY A 255 5.55 18.89 -30.23
C GLY A 255 4.21 18.24 -30.62
N TRP A 256 4.11 17.66 -31.80
CA TRP A 256 2.94 16.94 -32.29
C TRP A 256 3.20 15.45 -32.40
N ALA A 257 2.33 14.66 -31.84
CA ALA A 257 2.27 13.22 -32.06
C ALA A 257 1.41 12.93 -33.30
N VAL A 258 2.00 12.35 -34.32
CA VAL A 258 1.35 12.02 -35.61
C VAL A 258 1.11 10.52 -35.67
N LEU A 259 -0.16 10.11 -35.77
CA LEU A 259 -0.57 8.71 -35.88
C LEU A 259 -0.48 8.23 -37.33
N GLN A 260 -0.51 6.91 -37.55
CA GLN A 260 -0.43 6.29 -38.89
C GLN A 260 -1.55 6.73 -39.82
N ASN A 261 -2.74 7.05 -39.30
CA ASN A 261 -3.88 7.56 -40.06
C ASN A 261 -3.80 9.08 -40.36
N GLY A 262 -2.70 9.74 -40.01
CA GLY A 262 -2.48 11.18 -40.22
C GLY A 262 -3.08 12.08 -39.13
N LEU A 263 -3.77 11.55 -38.13
CA LEU A 263 -4.26 12.32 -36.98
C LEU A 263 -3.09 12.91 -36.22
N ARG A 264 -3.19 14.18 -35.81
CA ARG A 264 -2.17 14.90 -35.05
C ARG A 264 -2.71 15.28 -33.68
N ILE A 265 -1.98 14.92 -32.63
CA ILE A 265 -2.31 15.26 -31.24
C ILE A 265 -1.17 16.12 -30.68
N HIS A 266 -1.48 17.27 -30.12
CA HIS A 266 -0.46 18.11 -29.50
C HIS A 266 -0.01 17.48 -28.18
N CYS A 267 1.27 17.09 -28.09
CA CYS A 267 1.84 16.42 -26.92
C CYS A 267 2.86 17.27 -26.16
N GLY A 268 3.24 18.44 -26.69
CA GLY A 268 4.20 19.37 -26.08
C GLY A 268 5.61 18.79 -25.87
N SER A 269 5.91 17.63 -26.47
CA SER A 269 7.20 16.95 -26.28
C SER A 269 8.27 17.56 -27.19
N ASN A 270 9.48 17.74 -26.66
CA ASN A 270 10.68 18.10 -27.44
C ASN A 270 11.32 16.90 -28.14
N HIS A 271 10.79 15.69 -27.97
CA HIS A 271 11.26 14.50 -28.67
C HIS A 271 10.95 14.61 -30.17
N SER A 272 11.79 14.04 -31.01
CA SER A 272 11.53 13.88 -32.46
C SER A 272 11.82 12.44 -32.85
N GLY A 273 10.89 11.81 -33.60
CA GLY A 273 11.01 10.44 -34.04
C GLY A 273 9.94 9.50 -33.45
N PRO A 274 10.13 8.17 -33.55
CA PRO A 274 9.16 7.20 -33.09
C PRO A 274 9.01 7.24 -31.56
N ALA A 275 7.77 7.19 -31.09
CA ALA A 275 7.41 7.23 -29.67
C ALA A 275 6.10 6.47 -29.41
N ARG A 276 5.79 6.27 -28.14
CA ARG A 276 4.49 5.78 -27.70
C ARG A 276 3.78 6.87 -26.90
N LEU A 277 2.62 7.31 -27.40
CA LEU A 277 1.75 8.25 -26.71
C LEU A 277 0.88 7.47 -25.71
N GLY A 278 1.01 7.76 -24.42
CA GLY A 278 0.12 7.26 -23.39
C GLY A 278 -1.07 8.18 -23.19
N ILE A 279 -2.28 7.64 -23.22
CA ILE A 279 -3.52 8.42 -23.05
C ILE A 279 -4.31 7.81 -21.90
N ARG A 280 -4.57 8.61 -20.87
CA ARG A 280 -5.39 8.20 -19.74
C ARG A 280 -6.86 8.07 -20.16
N PRO A 281 -7.63 7.13 -19.58
CA PRO A 281 -9.04 6.93 -19.95
C PRO A 281 -9.91 8.17 -19.78
N GLU A 282 -9.66 8.99 -18.78
CA GLU A 282 -10.37 10.24 -18.49
C GLU A 282 -9.90 11.44 -19.31
N ALA A 283 -8.88 11.29 -20.14
CA ALA A 283 -8.44 12.35 -21.06
C ALA A 283 -9.32 12.52 -22.30
N TRP A 284 -10.29 11.65 -22.48
CA TRP A 284 -11.24 11.68 -23.58
C TRP A 284 -12.50 12.45 -23.22
N SER A 285 -13.02 13.22 -24.16
CA SER A 285 -14.30 13.91 -24.06
C SER A 285 -15.11 13.74 -25.35
N LEU A 286 -16.43 13.83 -25.25
CA LEU A 286 -17.29 13.88 -26.42
C LEU A 286 -17.05 15.19 -27.17
N GLY A 287 -16.96 15.11 -28.52
CA GLY A 287 -16.70 16.24 -29.40
C GLY A 287 -16.75 15.81 -30.86
N ASP A 288 -16.44 16.73 -31.76
CA ASP A 288 -16.50 16.52 -33.20
C ASP A 288 -15.12 16.32 -33.86
N ASP A 289 -14.03 16.32 -33.08
CA ASP A 289 -12.66 16.29 -33.60
C ASP A 289 -12.25 14.91 -34.15
N LEU A 290 -12.85 13.85 -33.63
CA LEU A 290 -12.51 12.47 -33.98
C LEU A 290 -13.75 11.57 -33.98
N SER A 291 -14.07 10.99 -35.14
CA SER A 291 -15.12 9.98 -35.26
C SER A 291 -14.52 8.58 -35.08
N VAL A 292 -15.04 7.80 -34.15
CA VAL A 292 -14.60 6.42 -33.87
C VAL A 292 -15.76 5.46 -33.82
N THR A 293 -15.51 4.19 -34.17
CA THR A 293 -16.51 3.12 -34.02
C THR A 293 -16.25 2.41 -32.71
N LEU A 294 -17.25 2.40 -31.82
CA LEU A 294 -17.16 1.71 -30.54
C LEU A 294 -17.13 0.19 -30.78
N THR A 295 -16.21 -0.49 -30.08
CA THR A 295 -16.10 -1.94 -30.08
C THR A 295 -16.78 -2.56 -28.87
N ASP A 296 -16.86 -1.81 -27.75
CA ASP A 296 -17.50 -2.25 -26.51
C ASP A 296 -17.91 -1.07 -25.64
N VAL A 297 -18.96 -1.25 -24.81
CA VAL A 297 -19.45 -0.26 -23.85
C VAL A 297 -19.79 -0.97 -22.55
N GLU A 298 -19.08 -0.65 -21.49
CA GLU A 298 -19.29 -1.16 -20.15
C GLU A 298 -19.86 -0.06 -19.23
N MET A 299 -21.05 -0.30 -18.64
CA MET A 299 -21.66 0.64 -17.69
C MET A 299 -21.09 0.41 -16.28
N ARG A 300 -20.53 1.44 -15.65
CA ARG A 300 -20.00 1.42 -14.30
C ARG A 300 -20.67 2.49 -13.42
N GLY A 301 -21.90 2.23 -13.03
CA GLY A 301 -22.70 3.20 -12.27
C GLY A 301 -23.07 4.41 -13.14
N GLN A 302 -22.52 5.59 -12.83
CA GLN A 302 -22.71 6.80 -13.64
C GLN A 302 -21.73 6.89 -14.81
N ASP A 303 -20.57 6.24 -14.69
CA ASP A 303 -19.52 6.28 -15.69
C ASP A 303 -19.76 5.22 -16.78
N GLN A 304 -19.37 5.53 -18.01
CA GLN A 304 -19.31 4.60 -19.12
C GLN A 304 -17.86 4.37 -19.52
N VAL A 305 -17.42 3.11 -19.50
CA VAL A 305 -16.13 2.74 -20.09
C VAL A 305 -16.38 2.31 -21.51
N ILE A 306 -15.90 3.08 -22.46
CA ILE A 306 -16.00 2.76 -23.88
C ILE A 306 -14.67 2.22 -24.41
N SER A 307 -14.74 1.30 -25.35
CA SER A 307 -13.58 0.76 -26.06
C SER A 307 -13.72 1.02 -27.55
N PHE A 308 -12.64 1.41 -28.21
CA PHE A 308 -12.58 1.64 -29.64
C PHE A 308 -11.16 1.43 -30.18
N LEU A 309 -10.98 1.46 -31.48
CA LEU A 309 -9.67 1.40 -32.14
C LEU A 309 -9.25 2.80 -32.61
N LEU A 310 -8.05 3.20 -32.30
CA LEU A 310 -7.39 4.40 -32.83
C LEU A 310 -6.12 3.98 -33.57
N ALA A 311 -6.10 4.15 -34.89
CA ALA A 311 -5.03 3.63 -35.76
C ALA A 311 -4.71 2.15 -35.47
N ASP A 312 -5.75 1.31 -35.44
CA ASP A 312 -5.74 -0.14 -35.16
C ASP A 312 -5.24 -0.53 -33.75
N GLN A 313 -5.08 0.42 -32.84
CA GLN A 313 -4.67 0.16 -31.46
C GLN A 313 -5.84 0.34 -30.48
N PRO A 314 -6.00 -0.58 -29.50
CA PRO A 314 -7.14 -0.54 -28.60
C PRO A 314 -7.01 0.61 -27.59
N ILE A 315 -8.06 1.41 -27.52
CA ILE A 315 -8.20 2.53 -26.57
C ILE A 315 -9.38 2.25 -25.64
N ARG A 316 -9.21 2.64 -24.40
CA ARG A 316 -10.28 2.71 -23.41
C ARG A 316 -10.45 4.15 -22.95
N ALA A 317 -11.68 4.62 -22.88
CA ALA A 317 -12.02 5.94 -22.39
C ALA A 317 -13.11 5.85 -21.31
N ILE A 318 -13.11 6.80 -20.38
CA ILE A 318 -14.19 6.99 -19.40
C ILE A 318 -14.96 8.23 -19.82
N LEU A 319 -16.27 8.08 -19.97
CA LEU A 319 -17.20 9.18 -20.22
C LEU A 319 -18.17 9.28 -19.04
N ASN A 320 -18.38 10.49 -18.56
CA ASN A 320 -19.29 10.84 -17.46
C ASN A 320 -20.63 11.36 -18.01
#